data_48254553dcc291741ea86752972b593f
#
_entry.id   48254553dcc291741ea86752972b593f
#
_cell.length_a   1.000
_cell.length_b   1.000
_cell.length_c   1.000
_cell.angle_alpha   90.00
_cell.angle_beta   90.00
_cell.angle_gamma   90.00
#
_symmetry.space_group_name_H-M   'P 1'
#
loop_
_entity.id
_entity.type
_entity.pdbx_description
1 polymer ?
#
loop_
_entity_poly.entity_id
_entity_poly.type
_entity_poly.pdbx_seq_one_letter_code
_entity_poly.pdbx_strand_id
1 'polypeptide(L)'
;MTERDDLVASIANTIKTYRAGELAEPTPAHVDRWAKQFTPTNQLPFLREFDHVVKQGFITKKVVKDFLKNLVTNKDLAGSSPAAYWKSAHFLKIQQNGQSQKEMLKLFAKSLDDECGVDLAKCGKPGGDYIYLDDVLFSGNRVGNDLEQWIVNDAPQTATVHVIVAALHSGGSYLAGRRLKGVIEKSGKKITIKYWRALEIENRKAYKNNSGVLWPIAIPDVPVVQAYTALPSKFPFEPRQPVNGVVAPFSSEQGRQVLETEFLIAGAKIRALSENPKASMRPLGFSPFGLGFGSMIATYRNCPNNCPLALWWGDPEATSGALHWYPLLPRKTYSAPENVFNDFDTL
;
A
#
# COMPACT_ATOMS: atom_id res chain seq x y z
N MET A 1 5.61 -18.84 28.66
CA MET A 1 4.88 -18.40 27.44
C MET A 1 5.20 -19.41 26.36
N THR A 2 4.25 -19.73 25.52
CA THR A 2 4.47 -20.60 24.36
C THR A 2 5.02 -19.76 23.20
N GLU A 3 5.63 -20.40 22.20
CA GLU A 3 6.05 -19.68 20.98
C GLU A 3 4.90 -18.89 20.33
N ARG A 4 3.68 -19.43 20.36
CA ARG A 4 2.48 -18.74 19.88
C ARG A 4 2.23 -17.44 20.65
N ASP A 5 2.35 -17.48 21.99
CA ASP A 5 2.17 -16.28 22.83
C ASP A 5 3.18 -15.20 22.50
N ASP A 6 4.44 -15.58 22.27
CA ASP A 6 5.50 -14.64 21.90
C ASP A 6 5.26 -14.03 20.53
N LEU A 7 4.80 -14.80 19.53
CA LEU A 7 4.49 -14.32 18.18
C LEU A 7 3.30 -13.36 18.17
N VAL A 8 2.19 -13.68 18.84
CA VAL A 8 1.03 -12.80 18.87
C VAL A 8 1.33 -11.50 19.60
N ALA A 9 2.15 -11.55 20.66
CA ALA A 9 2.62 -10.35 21.36
C ALA A 9 3.55 -9.49 20.49
N SER A 10 4.44 -10.11 19.74
CA SER A 10 5.36 -9.44 18.80
C SER A 10 4.60 -8.72 17.68
N ILE A 11 3.62 -9.40 17.08
CA ILE A 11 2.76 -8.83 16.04
C ILE A 11 1.95 -7.66 16.60
N ALA A 12 1.30 -7.83 17.76
CA ALA A 12 0.53 -6.77 18.42
C ALA A 12 1.40 -5.54 18.68
N ASN A 13 2.61 -5.71 19.21
CA ASN A 13 3.54 -4.60 19.44
C ASN A 13 3.97 -3.92 18.13
N THR A 14 4.15 -4.67 17.04
CA THR A 14 4.52 -4.12 15.73
C THR A 14 3.42 -3.18 15.21
N ILE A 15 2.16 -3.58 15.30
CA ILE A 15 1.02 -2.82 14.78
C ILE A 15 0.36 -1.89 15.81
N LYS A 16 0.91 -1.74 17.02
CA LYS A 16 0.28 -0.99 18.15
C LYS A 16 -0.12 0.44 17.82
N THR A 17 0.56 1.06 16.83
CA THR A 17 0.25 2.43 16.42
C THR A 17 -0.80 2.52 15.29
N TYR A 18 -1.39 1.37 14.91
CA TYR A 18 -2.40 1.35 13.86
C TYR A 18 -3.64 2.14 14.27
N ARG A 19 -3.92 3.21 13.55
CA ARG A 19 -5.05 4.13 13.78
C ARG A 19 -5.17 4.57 15.25
N ALA A 20 -4.02 4.82 15.90
CA ALA A 20 -3.97 5.25 17.28
C ALA A 20 -4.82 6.53 17.50
N GLY A 21 -5.66 6.50 18.51
CA GLY A 21 -6.65 7.55 18.82
C GLY A 21 -8.00 7.40 18.09
N GLU A 22 -8.12 6.47 17.12
CA GLU A 22 -9.39 6.13 16.45
C GLU A 22 -9.86 4.71 16.81
N LEU A 23 -8.95 3.80 17.06
CA LEU A 23 -9.20 2.42 17.47
C LEU A 23 -8.49 2.09 18.77
N ALA A 24 -8.96 1.06 19.46
CA ALA A 24 -8.23 0.48 20.58
C ALA A 24 -6.88 -0.05 20.12
N GLU A 25 -5.86 0.03 20.97
CA GLU A 25 -4.54 -0.54 20.70
C GLU A 25 -4.66 -2.05 20.49
N PRO A 26 -4.08 -2.60 19.40
CA PRO A 26 -4.09 -4.05 19.17
C PRO A 26 -3.40 -4.81 20.29
N THR A 27 -4.09 -5.80 20.85
CA THR A 27 -3.58 -6.66 21.93
C THR A 27 -3.15 -8.03 21.39
N PRO A 28 -2.36 -8.83 22.14
CA PRO A 28 -2.09 -10.23 21.78
C PRO A 28 -3.36 -11.05 21.57
N ALA A 29 -4.42 -10.81 22.38
CA ALA A 29 -5.71 -11.51 22.24
C ALA A 29 -6.42 -11.12 20.92
N HIS A 30 -6.30 -9.87 20.46
CA HIS A 30 -6.80 -9.43 19.15
C HIS A 30 -6.11 -10.19 18.01
N VAL A 31 -4.78 -10.29 18.06
CA VAL A 31 -3.99 -11.03 17.06
C VAL A 31 -4.32 -12.52 17.08
N ASP A 32 -4.45 -13.12 18.27
CA ASP A 32 -4.78 -14.54 18.42
C ASP A 32 -6.19 -14.87 17.90
N ARG A 33 -7.19 -14.00 18.17
CA ARG A 33 -8.54 -14.11 17.61
C ARG A 33 -8.52 -14.09 16.08
N TRP A 34 -7.76 -13.17 15.49
CA TRP A 34 -7.59 -13.11 14.04
C TRP A 34 -6.92 -14.36 13.48
N ALA A 35 -5.83 -14.81 14.11
CA ALA A 35 -5.05 -15.97 13.66
C ALA A 35 -5.84 -17.29 13.71
N LYS A 36 -6.79 -17.42 14.65
CA LYS A 36 -7.65 -18.62 14.77
C LYS A 36 -8.57 -18.87 13.58
N GLN A 37 -8.75 -17.90 12.70
CA GLN A 37 -9.58 -18.04 11.49
C GLN A 37 -8.86 -18.76 10.33
N PHE A 38 -7.53 -18.91 10.40
CA PHE A 38 -6.73 -19.65 9.44
C PHE A 38 -6.71 -21.14 9.73
N THR A 39 -6.18 -21.95 8.79
CA THR A 39 -6.11 -23.40 8.91
C THR A 39 -5.40 -23.84 10.19
N PRO A 40 -6.02 -24.60 11.10
CA PRO A 40 -5.47 -24.89 12.43
C PRO A 40 -4.03 -25.41 12.42
N THR A 41 -3.70 -26.34 11.52
CA THR A 41 -2.37 -26.92 11.38
C THR A 41 -1.30 -25.94 10.90
N ASN A 42 -1.72 -24.88 10.23
CA ASN A 42 -0.82 -23.88 9.63
C ASN A 42 -0.71 -22.59 10.46
N GLN A 43 -1.48 -22.45 11.54
CA GLN A 43 -1.50 -21.20 12.32
C GLN A 43 -0.11 -20.80 12.86
N LEU A 44 0.65 -21.76 13.38
CA LEU A 44 1.96 -21.44 13.94
C LEU A 44 3.01 -21.08 12.87
N PRO A 45 3.22 -21.86 11.80
CA PRO A 45 4.11 -21.45 10.71
C PRO A 45 3.64 -20.16 10.02
N PHE A 46 2.33 -19.92 9.88
CA PHE A 46 1.77 -18.67 9.39
C PHE A 46 2.14 -17.48 10.28
N LEU A 47 1.97 -17.60 11.60
CA LEU A 47 2.32 -16.55 12.56
C LEU A 47 3.82 -16.22 12.54
N ARG A 48 4.70 -17.22 12.42
CA ARG A 48 6.15 -17.00 12.30
C ARG A 48 6.50 -16.12 11.09
N GLU A 49 5.97 -16.49 9.93
CA GLU A 49 6.26 -15.75 8.71
C GLU A 49 5.55 -14.39 8.70
N PHE A 50 4.32 -14.33 9.19
CA PHE A 50 3.59 -13.07 9.27
C PHE A 50 4.26 -12.07 10.22
N ASP A 51 4.77 -12.52 11.38
CA ASP A 51 5.56 -11.68 12.30
C ASP A 51 6.80 -11.10 11.62
N HIS A 52 7.49 -11.92 10.84
CA HIS A 52 8.65 -11.46 10.06
C HIS A 52 8.26 -10.41 9.02
N VAL A 53 7.23 -10.68 8.23
CA VAL A 53 6.80 -9.81 7.12
C VAL A 53 6.18 -8.52 7.63
N VAL A 54 5.34 -8.56 8.67
CA VAL A 54 4.67 -7.35 9.18
C VAL A 54 5.67 -6.35 9.78
N LYS A 55 6.76 -6.81 10.37
CA LYS A 55 7.86 -5.94 10.85
C LYS A 55 8.51 -5.13 9.74
N GLN A 56 8.50 -5.64 8.52
CA GLN A 56 9.06 -4.94 7.35
C GLN A 56 7.98 -4.14 6.60
N GLY A 57 6.72 -4.61 6.63
CA GLY A 57 5.61 -4.05 5.87
C GLY A 57 4.76 -3.00 6.60
N PHE A 58 4.83 -2.94 7.95
CA PHE A 58 4.07 -1.97 8.72
C PHE A 58 4.84 -0.64 8.89
N ILE A 59 4.42 0.37 8.15
CA ILE A 59 5.06 1.69 8.14
C ILE A 59 4.50 2.55 9.27
N THR A 60 5.30 2.73 10.32
CA THR A 60 4.93 3.57 11.48
C THR A 60 5.05 5.06 11.15
N LYS A 61 4.36 5.91 11.94
CA LYS A 61 4.50 7.37 11.84
C LYS A 61 5.95 7.84 12.03
N LYS A 62 6.72 7.13 12.86
CA LYS A 62 8.14 7.42 13.07
C LYS A 62 8.95 7.20 11.79
N VAL A 63 8.77 6.06 11.12
CA VAL A 63 9.45 5.75 9.85
C VAL A 63 9.16 6.82 8.79
N VAL A 64 7.88 7.23 8.67
CA VAL A 64 7.50 8.32 7.74
C VAL A 64 8.20 9.63 8.10
N LYS A 65 8.21 10.02 9.38
CA LYS A 65 8.88 11.25 9.83
C LYS A 65 10.38 11.22 9.55
N ASP A 66 11.04 10.11 9.88
CA ASP A 66 12.49 9.96 9.68
C ASP A 66 12.83 10.04 8.17
N PHE A 67 12.03 9.42 7.31
CA PHE A 67 12.17 9.51 5.87
C PHE A 67 12.04 10.95 5.36
N LEU A 68 10.97 11.65 5.77
CA LEU A 68 10.73 13.04 5.35
C LEU A 68 11.83 13.98 5.85
N LYS A 69 12.28 13.80 7.10
CA LYS A 69 13.39 14.55 7.69
C LYS A 69 14.66 14.40 6.86
N ASN A 70 15.01 13.15 6.51
CA ASN A 70 16.18 12.86 5.68
C ASN A 70 16.07 13.47 4.27
N LEU A 71 14.86 13.53 3.71
CA LEU A 71 14.65 14.16 2.40
C LEU A 71 14.83 15.67 2.42
N VAL A 72 14.44 16.34 3.50
CA VAL A 72 14.59 17.80 3.62
C VAL A 72 16.02 18.25 3.40
N THR A 73 16.99 17.48 3.87
CA THR A 73 18.42 17.78 3.76
C THR A 73 19.17 16.97 2.70
N ASN A 74 18.42 16.17 1.90
CA ASN A 74 19.04 15.32 0.88
C ASN A 74 19.63 16.16 -0.26
N LYS A 75 20.93 15.98 -0.52
CA LYS A 75 21.67 16.76 -1.51
C LYS A 75 21.21 16.50 -2.96
N ASP A 76 20.75 15.28 -3.27
CA ASP A 76 20.30 14.94 -4.63
C ASP A 76 18.92 15.55 -4.94
N LEU A 77 18.14 15.89 -3.89
CA LEU A 77 16.86 16.58 -4.02
C LEU A 77 16.99 18.08 -3.82
N ALA A 78 17.53 18.50 -2.69
CA ALA A 78 17.54 19.90 -2.25
C ALA A 78 18.87 20.64 -2.51
N GLY A 79 19.86 19.98 -3.10
CA GLY A 79 21.16 20.56 -3.42
C GLY A 79 21.97 20.95 -2.18
N SER A 80 22.90 21.90 -2.35
CA SER A 80 23.76 22.40 -1.29
C SER A 80 23.12 23.43 -0.35
N SER A 81 21.93 23.94 -0.71
CA SER A 81 21.22 24.99 0.04
C SER A 81 19.75 24.61 0.25
N PRO A 82 19.45 23.61 1.12
CA PRO A 82 18.10 23.10 1.29
C PRO A 82 17.07 24.19 1.60
N ALA A 83 17.36 25.10 2.50
CA ALA A 83 16.43 26.18 2.85
C ALA A 83 16.08 27.09 1.64
N ALA A 84 17.02 27.36 0.74
CA ALA A 84 16.75 28.12 -0.48
C ALA A 84 15.91 27.32 -1.46
N TYR A 85 16.21 26.03 -1.66
CA TYR A 85 15.46 25.12 -2.51
C TYR A 85 14.00 25.03 -2.07
N TRP A 86 13.75 24.73 -0.79
CA TRP A 86 12.38 24.56 -0.29
C TRP A 86 11.56 25.86 -0.31
N LYS A 87 12.17 27.02 -0.14
CA LYS A 87 11.47 28.33 -0.32
C LYS A 87 10.95 28.54 -1.74
N SER A 88 11.58 27.94 -2.75
CA SER A 88 11.09 27.99 -4.14
C SER A 88 10.14 26.86 -4.48
N ALA A 89 10.17 25.72 -3.79
CA ALA A 89 9.35 24.54 -4.09
C ALA A 89 7.84 24.81 -3.96
N HIS A 90 7.06 24.28 -4.92
CA HIS A 90 5.61 24.41 -4.99
C HIS A 90 4.96 23.11 -4.49
N PHE A 91 4.27 23.17 -3.36
CA PHE A 91 3.60 21.98 -2.79
C PHE A 91 2.21 21.80 -3.39
N LEU A 92 2.04 20.72 -4.17
CA LEU A 92 0.78 20.38 -4.81
C LEU A 92 -0.24 19.92 -3.75
N LYS A 93 -1.44 20.52 -3.77
CA LYS A 93 -2.58 20.17 -2.92
C LYS A 93 -3.75 19.81 -3.82
N ILE A 94 -3.57 18.76 -4.62
CA ILE A 94 -4.46 18.41 -5.74
C ILE A 94 -5.26 17.13 -5.52
N GLN A 95 -5.01 16.40 -4.42
CA GLN A 95 -5.78 15.21 -4.11
C GLN A 95 -7.23 15.56 -3.80
N GLN A 96 -8.16 15.10 -4.63
CA GLN A 96 -9.59 15.38 -4.49
C GLN A 96 -10.23 14.51 -3.38
N ASN A 97 -9.84 13.23 -3.28
CA ASN A 97 -10.40 12.27 -2.34
C ASN A 97 -9.33 11.71 -1.39
N GLY A 98 -9.69 11.56 -0.11
CA GLY A 98 -8.77 11.05 0.93
C GLY A 98 -8.10 12.17 1.73
N GLN A 99 -7.26 11.78 2.69
CA GLN A 99 -6.57 12.70 3.61
C GLN A 99 -5.06 12.46 3.66
N SER A 100 -4.53 11.51 2.86
CA SER A 100 -3.11 11.12 2.92
C SER A 100 -2.19 12.28 2.56
N GLN A 101 -2.49 12.98 1.46
CA GLN A 101 -1.70 14.13 1.05
C GLN A 101 -1.68 15.25 2.11
N LYS A 102 -2.83 15.58 2.70
CA LYS A 102 -2.93 16.61 3.75
C LYS A 102 -2.08 16.26 4.97
N GLU A 103 -2.11 15.00 5.38
CA GLU A 103 -1.32 14.54 6.52
C GLU A 103 0.17 14.46 6.21
N MET A 104 0.54 13.99 5.03
CA MET A 104 1.93 13.98 4.59
C MET A 104 2.49 15.41 4.51
N LEU A 105 1.71 16.37 4.01
CA LEU A 105 2.08 17.79 4.00
C LEU A 105 2.28 18.35 5.42
N LYS A 106 1.42 17.99 6.39
CA LYS A 106 1.60 18.40 7.80
C LYS A 106 2.88 17.83 8.40
N LEU A 107 3.19 16.55 8.13
CA LEU A 107 4.43 15.93 8.62
C LEU A 107 5.65 16.56 7.96
N PHE A 108 5.57 16.84 6.66
CA PHE A 108 6.64 17.47 5.91
C PHE A 108 6.89 18.92 6.37
N ALA A 109 5.82 19.71 6.58
CA ALA A 109 5.92 21.07 7.08
C ALA A 109 6.68 21.12 8.42
N LYS A 110 6.40 20.15 9.32
CA LYS A 110 7.14 20.07 10.58
C LYS A 110 8.60 19.72 10.35
N SER A 111 8.92 18.75 9.49
CA SER A 111 10.31 18.39 9.19
C SER A 111 11.06 19.53 8.51
N LEU A 112 10.38 20.31 7.69
CA LEU A 112 10.95 21.47 6.99
C LEU A 112 11.30 22.61 7.95
N ASP A 113 10.42 22.88 8.92
CA ASP A 113 10.67 23.86 9.98
C ASP A 113 11.80 23.39 10.91
N ASP A 114 11.73 22.15 11.40
CA ASP A 114 12.70 21.56 12.32
C ASP A 114 14.14 21.53 11.70
N GLU A 115 14.29 21.23 10.39
CA GLU A 115 15.61 21.03 9.75
C GLU A 115 16.16 22.29 9.04
N CYS A 116 15.28 23.16 8.55
CA CYS A 116 15.68 24.27 7.70
C CYS A 116 15.14 25.64 8.17
N GLY A 117 14.29 25.68 9.19
CA GLY A 117 13.61 26.89 9.64
C GLY A 117 12.73 27.53 8.54
N VAL A 118 12.15 26.69 7.65
CA VAL A 118 11.33 27.15 6.52
C VAL A 118 9.87 26.82 6.78
N ASP A 119 9.05 27.85 6.83
CA ASP A 119 7.61 27.73 6.90
C ASP A 119 7.05 27.34 5.51
N LEU A 120 6.35 26.21 5.44
CA LEU A 120 5.75 25.71 4.20
C LEU A 120 4.77 26.71 3.57
N ALA A 121 4.11 27.55 4.37
CA ALA A 121 3.21 28.59 3.86
C ALA A 121 3.94 29.70 3.10
N LYS A 122 5.27 29.84 3.29
CA LYS A 122 6.12 30.83 2.62
C LYS A 122 6.90 30.25 1.42
N CYS A 123 6.60 29.01 1.03
CA CYS A 123 7.17 28.34 -0.13
C CYS A 123 6.43 28.74 -1.43
N GLY A 124 6.95 28.34 -2.60
CA GLY A 124 6.32 28.58 -3.89
C GLY A 124 6.79 29.83 -4.61
N LYS A 125 8.07 30.23 -4.45
CA LYS A 125 8.66 31.30 -5.25
C LYS A 125 8.83 30.87 -6.71
N PRO A 126 8.76 31.77 -7.68
CA PRO A 126 8.91 31.47 -9.10
C PRO A 126 10.16 30.63 -9.39
N GLY A 127 10.05 29.67 -10.32
CA GLY A 127 11.16 28.85 -10.81
C GLY A 127 11.48 27.59 -9.99
N GLY A 128 10.71 27.30 -8.92
CA GLY A 128 10.93 26.09 -8.11
C GLY A 128 10.26 24.83 -8.68
N ASP A 129 10.70 23.67 -8.17
CA ASP A 129 10.14 22.36 -8.49
C ASP A 129 8.77 22.15 -7.81
N TYR A 130 8.01 21.22 -8.34
CA TYR A 130 6.68 20.85 -7.82
C TYR A 130 6.77 19.58 -6.98
N ILE A 131 6.17 19.58 -5.79
CA ILE A 131 6.24 18.50 -4.81
C ILE A 131 4.86 17.92 -4.62
N TYR A 132 4.70 16.63 -4.99
CA TYR A 132 3.53 15.81 -4.71
C TYR A 132 3.88 14.82 -3.60
N LEU A 133 3.17 14.87 -2.47
CA LEU A 133 3.36 14.00 -1.31
C LEU A 133 2.17 13.05 -1.18
N ASP A 134 2.44 11.77 -0.96
CA ASP A 134 1.43 10.79 -0.54
C ASP A 134 2.06 9.74 0.41
N ASP A 135 1.26 8.89 1.04
CA ASP A 135 1.79 7.87 1.95
C ASP A 135 2.40 6.68 1.21
N VAL A 136 1.66 6.03 0.32
CA VAL A 136 2.13 4.86 -0.44
C VAL A 136 1.57 4.87 -1.86
N LEU A 137 2.43 4.58 -2.84
CA LEU A 137 2.03 4.35 -4.22
C LEU A 137 1.80 2.85 -4.45
N PHE A 138 0.55 2.42 -4.58
CA PHE A 138 0.16 1.04 -4.88
C PHE A 138 0.01 0.81 -6.39
N SER A 139 -1.19 0.95 -6.95
CA SER A 139 -1.47 0.78 -8.39
C SER A 139 -1.00 1.95 -9.24
N GLY A 140 -0.70 3.09 -8.64
CA GLY A 140 -0.36 4.33 -9.33
C GLY A 140 -1.56 5.12 -9.86
N ASN A 141 -2.79 4.59 -9.76
CA ASN A 141 -3.98 5.26 -10.31
C ASN A 141 -4.21 6.63 -9.67
N ARG A 142 -4.12 6.76 -8.34
CA ARG A 142 -4.32 8.03 -7.65
C ARG A 142 -3.32 9.09 -8.11
N VAL A 143 -2.04 8.79 -7.99
CA VAL A 143 -0.96 9.71 -8.43
C VAL A 143 -1.10 10.03 -9.92
N GLY A 144 -1.44 9.01 -10.73
CA GLY A 144 -1.68 9.20 -12.16
C GLY A 144 -2.85 10.14 -12.44
N ASN A 145 -4.00 9.93 -11.78
CA ASN A 145 -5.18 10.78 -11.96
C ASN A 145 -4.94 12.22 -11.49
N ASP A 146 -4.40 12.39 -10.28
CA ASP A 146 -4.14 13.74 -9.72
C ASP A 146 -3.16 14.53 -10.58
N LEU A 147 -2.03 13.92 -10.99
CA LEU A 147 -1.04 14.59 -11.82
C LEU A 147 -1.50 14.79 -13.27
N GLU A 148 -2.29 13.88 -13.85
CA GLU A 148 -2.89 14.10 -15.17
C GLU A 148 -3.78 15.34 -15.19
N GLN A 149 -4.69 15.44 -14.21
CA GLN A 149 -5.55 16.63 -14.07
C GLN A 149 -4.73 17.91 -13.92
N TRP A 150 -3.71 17.88 -13.09
CA TRP A 150 -2.82 19.01 -12.89
C TRP A 150 -2.02 19.36 -14.16
N ILE A 151 -1.48 18.35 -14.88
CA ILE A 151 -0.73 18.59 -16.13
C ILE A 151 -1.60 19.25 -17.18
N VAL A 152 -2.84 18.80 -17.32
CA VAL A 152 -3.76 19.33 -18.32
C VAL A 152 -4.18 20.77 -17.99
N ASN A 153 -4.56 21.04 -16.74
CA ASN A 153 -5.24 22.27 -16.37
C ASN A 153 -4.30 23.36 -15.83
N ASP A 154 -3.32 23.01 -15.00
CA ASP A 154 -2.64 23.98 -14.13
C ASP A 154 -1.10 24.01 -14.30
N ALA A 155 -0.50 22.95 -14.84
CA ALA A 155 0.96 22.87 -14.95
C ALA A 155 1.53 23.92 -15.91
N PRO A 156 2.67 24.55 -15.60
CA PRO A 156 3.37 25.42 -16.54
C PRO A 156 3.94 24.65 -17.73
N GLN A 157 4.47 25.36 -18.72
CA GLN A 157 5.07 24.75 -19.92
C GLN A 157 6.31 23.88 -19.60
N THR A 158 7.03 24.20 -18.53
CA THR A 158 8.19 23.43 -18.09
C THR A 158 8.13 23.25 -16.58
N ALA A 159 8.26 22.02 -16.09
CA ALA A 159 8.27 21.71 -14.66
C ALA A 159 9.05 20.43 -14.35
N THR A 160 9.64 20.38 -13.15
CA THR A 160 10.06 19.14 -12.50
C THR A 160 9.08 18.82 -11.37
N VAL A 161 8.54 17.59 -11.35
CA VAL A 161 7.64 17.12 -10.31
C VAL A 161 8.34 16.02 -9.52
N HIS A 162 8.44 16.20 -8.20
CA HIS A 162 8.93 15.18 -7.28
C HIS A 162 7.75 14.52 -6.59
N VAL A 163 7.51 13.25 -6.91
CA VAL A 163 6.54 12.38 -6.22
C VAL A 163 7.25 11.72 -5.05
N ILE A 164 6.86 12.09 -3.84
CA ILE A 164 7.47 11.65 -2.58
C ILE A 164 6.47 10.74 -1.86
N VAL A 165 6.84 9.48 -1.64
CA VAL A 165 6.01 8.47 -0.95
C VAL A 165 6.87 7.64 0.01
N ALA A 166 6.29 7.19 1.14
CA ALA A 166 7.04 6.34 2.07
C ALA A 166 7.35 4.97 1.46
N ALA A 167 6.41 4.39 0.71
CA ALA A 167 6.62 3.16 -0.03
C ALA A 167 6.06 3.25 -1.46
N LEU A 168 6.68 2.50 -2.37
CA LEU A 168 6.32 2.49 -3.78
C LEU A 168 6.31 1.05 -4.31
N HIS A 169 5.26 0.69 -5.05
CA HIS A 169 5.22 -0.55 -5.82
C HIS A 169 5.68 -0.28 -7.25
N SER A 170 6.70 -1.02 -7.71
CA SER A 170 7.35 -0.81 -9.02
C SER A 170 6.37 -0.91 -10.20
N GLY A 171 5.37 -1.81 -10.13
CA GLY A 171 4.31 -1.91 -11.13
C GLY A 171 3.43 -0.65 -11.18
N GLY A 172 3.09 -0.11 -10.02
CA GLY A 172 2.28 1.10 -9.91
C GLY A 172 2.99 2.34 -10.46
N SER A 173 4.28 2.52 -10.12
CA SER A 173 5.07 3.63 -10.65
C SER A 173 5.29 3.51 -12.17
N TYR A 174 5.48 2.29 -12.67
CA TYR A 174 5.57 2.03 -14.10
C TYR A 174 4.28 2.40 -14.85
N LEU A 175 3.11 1.99 -14.33
CA LEU A 175 1.82 2.29 -14.94
C LEU A 175 1.50 3.80 -14.89
N ALA A 176 1.71 4.43 -13.73
CA ALA A 176 1.57 5.88 -13.59
C ALA A 176 2.51 6.63 -14.54
N GLY A 177 3.78 6.22 -14.61
CA GLY A 177 4.77 6.84 -15.49
C GLY A 177 4.40 6.73 -16.98
N ARG A 178 3.93 5.56 -17.43
CA ARG A 178 3.45 5.38 -18.82
C ARG A 178 2.26 6.29 -19.13
N ARG A 179 1.27 6.35 -18.24
CA ARG A 179 0.10 7.19 -18.40
C ARG A 179 0.50 8.65 -18.49
N LEU A 180 1.28 9.13 -17.52
CA LEU A 180 1.70 10.53 -17.44
C LEU A 180 2.59 10.92 -18.62
N LYS A 181 3.45 10.02 -19.12
CA LYS A 181 4.21 10.26 -20.35
C LYS A 181 3.29 10.59 -21.53
N GLY A 182 2.23 9.79 -21.75
CA GLY A 182 1.26 10.04 -22.82
C GLY A 182 0.51 11.37 -22.66
N VAL A 183 0.20 11.75 -21.40
CA VAL A 183 -0.45 13.05 -21.10
C VAL A 183 0.50 14.21 -21.38
N ILE A 184 1.76 14.12 -20.96
CA ILE A 184 2.78 15.14 -21.20
C ILE A 184 3.00 15.34 -22.70
N GLU A 185 3.15 14.26 -23.46
CA GLU A 185 3.31 14.30 -24.92
C GLU A 185 2.13 15.00 -25.60
N LYS A 186 0.89 14.66 -25.23
CA LYS A 186 -0.32 15.28 -25.76
C LYS A 186 -0.46 16.76 -25.39
N SER A 187 0.00 17.17 -24.22
CA SER A 187 -0.08 18.55 -23.74
C SER A 187 0.94 19.50 -24.38
N GLY A 188 1.97 18.96 -25.04
CA GLY A 188 3.10 19.74 -25.56
C GLY A 188 3.99 20.38 -24.48
N LYS A 189 3.77 20.04 -23.21
CA LYS A 189 4.55 20.57 -22.07
C LYS A 189 5.84 19.76 -21.87
N LYS A 190 6.84 20.38 -21.22
CA LYS A 190 8.12 19.74 -20.86
C LYS A 190 8.15 19.47 -19.36
N ILE A 191 7.58 18.30 -18.95
CA ILE A 191 7.47 17.94 -17.54
C ILE A 191 8.30 16.70 -17.26
N THR A 192 9.16 16.76 -16.24
CA THR A 192 9.96 15.64 -15.73
C THR A 192 9.38 15.19 -14.40
N ILE A 193 9.16 13.87 -14.24
CA ILE A 193 8.65 13.29 -12.99
C ILE A 193 9.74 12.42 -12.36
N LYS A 194 10.03 12.67 -11.09
CA LYS A 194 10.99 11.93 -10.28
C LYS A 194 10.30 11.33 -9.06
N TYR A 195 10.67 10.11 -8.69
CA TYR A 195 10.10 9.38 -7.54
C TYR A 195 11.10 9.27 -6.41
N TRP A 196 10.64 9.60 -5.17
CA TRP A 196 11.39 9.47 -3.93
C TRP A 196 10.64 8.56 -2.97
N ARG A 197 11.31 7.55 -2.41
CA ARG A 197 10.71 6.54 -1.55
C ARG A 197 11.72 6.04 -0.52
N ALA A 198 11.21 5.60 0.63
CA ALA A 198 12.01 4.87 1.61
C ALA A 198 12.07 3.38 1.26
N LEU A 199 10.96 2.81 0.73
CA LEU A 199 10.84 1.40 0.40
C LEU A 199 10.30 1.23 -1.03
N GLU A 200 10.90 0.33 -1.80
CA GLU A 200 10.40 -0.09 -3.11
C GLU A 200 10.07 -1.57 -3.10
N ILE A 201 8.89 -1.92 -3.60
CA ILE A 201 8.38 -3.29 -3.65
C ILE A 201 8.18 -3.70 -5.11
N GLU A 202 8.88 -4.74 -5.54
CA GLU A 202 8.68 -5.32 -6.86
C GLU A 202 7.35 -6.09 -6.90
N ASN A 203 6.46 -5.73 -7.84
CA ASN A 203 5.18 -6.41 -8.06
C ASN A 203 4.80 -6.52 -9.55
N ARG A 204 5.75 -6.29 -10.46
CA ARG A 204 5.51 -6.43 -11.90
C ARG A 204 5.45 -7.91 -12.31
N LYS A 205 4.52 -8.25 -13.19
CA LYS A 205 4.31 -9.62 -13.69
C LYS A 205 5.59 -10.24 -14.26
N ALA A 206 6.42 -9.47 -14.97
CA ALA A 206 7.68 -9.95 -15.53
C ALA A 206 8.69 -10.41 -14.46
N TYR A 207 8.56 -9.93 -13.23
CA TYR A 207 9.43 -10.24 -12.09
C TYR A 207 8.71 -11.02 -10.99
N LYS A 208 7.60 -11.69 -11.31
CA LYS A 208 6.73 -12.35 -10.33
C LYS A 208 7.46 -13.34 -9.41
N ASN A 209 8.51 -14.02 -9.90
CA ASN A 209 9.29 -14.96 -9.10
C ASN A 209 10.02 -14.28 -7.93
N ASN A 210 10.53 -13.06 -8.16
CA ASN A 210 11.24 -12.23 -7.18
C ASN A 210 10.37 -11.10 -6.63
N SER A 211 9.04 -11.17 -6.76
CA SER A 211 8.16 -10.11 -6.28
C SER A 211 8.12 -10.05 -4.75
N GLY A 212 8.05 -8.83 -4.22
CA GLY A 212 7.86 -8.56 -2.79
C GLY A 212 6.40 -8.56 -2.35
N VAL A 213 5.48 -9.07 -3.20
CA VAL A 213 4.06 -9.24 -2.90
C VAL A 213 3.69 -10.72 -2.90
N LEU A 214 2.55 -11.05 -2.32
CA LEU A 214 2.00 -12.41 -2.37
C LEU A 214 1.65 -12.79 -3.81
N TRP A 215 2.30 -13.82 -4.31
CA TRP A 215 2.09 -14.36 -5.64
C TRP A 215 2.26 -15.89 -5.62
N PRO A 216 1.19 -16.66 -5.34
CA PRO A 216 1.29 -18.11 -5.10
C PRO A 216 1.97 -18.90 -6.22
N ILE A 217 2.63 -20.00 -5.85
CA ILE A 217 3.23 -20.96 -6.81
C ILE A 217 2.21 -21.92 -7.39
N ALA A 218 1.08 -22.11 -6.71
CA ALA A 218 0.00 -23.00 -7.12
C ALA A 218 -1.33 -22.56 -6.52
N ILE A 219 -2.41 -23.05 -7.08
CA ILE A 219 -3.75 -22.96 -6.52
C ILE A 219 -3.92 -24.14 -5.54
N PRO A 220 -4.17 -23.90 -4.23
CA PRO A 220 -4.40 -24.99 -3.28
C PRO A 220 -5.67 -25.76 -3.60
N ASP A 221 -5.65 -27.08 -3.37
CA ASP A 221 -6.79 -27.96 -3.56
C ASP A 221 -7.78 -27.83 -2.39
N VAL A 222 -8.46 -26.68 -2.37
CA VAL A 222 -9.48 -26.32 -1.38
C VAL A 222 -10.74 -25.87 -2.13
N PRO A 223 -11.92 -26.44 -1.88
CA PRO A 223 -13.12 -26.22 -2.68
C PRO A 223 -13.47 -24.74 -2.93
N VAL A 224 -13.38 -23.89 -1.90
CA VAL A 224 -13.69 -22.45 -2.03
C VAL A 224 -12.69 -21.71 -2.92
N VAL A 225 -11.43 -22.14 -2.95
CA VAL A 225 -10.40 -21.55 -3.83
C VAL A 225 -10.60 -22.04 -5.25
N GLN A 226 -10.87 -23.32 -5.44
CA GLN A 226 -11.17 -23.90 -6.75
C GLN A 226 -12.40 -23.24 -7.38
N ALA A 227 -13.48 -23.09 -6.61
CA ALA A 227 -14.68 -22.37 -7.06
C ALA A 227 -14.38 -20.91 -7.47
N TYR A 228 -13.54 -20.20 -6.70
CA TYR A 228 -13.14 -18.84 -7.05
C TYR A 228 -12.29 -18.79 -8.33
N THR A 229 -11.33 -19.70 -8.50
CA THR A 229 -10.42 -19.68 -9.65
C THR A 229 -11.07 -20.17 -10.94
N ALA A 230 -12.19 -20.90 -10.85
CA ALA A 230 -13.02 -21.27 -11.99
C ALA A 230 -13.84 -20.11 -12.58
N LEU A 231 -13.93 -18.97 -11.89
CA LEU A 231 -14.64 -17.79 -12.40
C LEU A 231 -13.92 -17.21 -13.63
N PRO A 232 -14.67 -16.74 -14.65
CA PRO A 232 -14.08 -16.07 -15.79
C PRO A 232 -13.22 -14.88 -15.38
N SER A 233 -12.04 -14.74 -15.97
CA SER A 233 -11.15 -13.62 -15.73
C SER A 233 -10.48 -13.17 -17.03
N LYS A 234 -10.56 -11.86 -17.34
CA LYS A 234 -9.82 -11.25 -18.45
C LYS A 234 -8.29 -11.38 -18.26
N PHE A 235 -7.85 -11.41 -17.01
CA PHE A 235 -6.44 -11.52 -16.65
C PHE A 235 -6.27 -12.70 -15.68
N PRO A 236 -6.17 -13.95 -16.20
CA PRO A 236 -6.05 -15.14 -15.38
C PRO A 236 -4.77 -15.11 -14.55
N PHE A 237 -4.80 -15.88 -13.48
CA PHE A 237 -3.63 -16.08 -12.64
C PHE A 237 -2.56 -16.91 -13.38
N GLU A 238 -1.30 -16.48 -13.26
CA GLU A 238 -0.13 -17.21 -13.69
C GLU A 238 0.77 -17.43 -12.47
N PRO A 239 1.04 -18.67 -12.07
CA PRO A 239 1.86 -18.97 -10.90
C PRO A 239 3.30 -18.44 -11.08
N ARG A 240 3.93 -18.09 -9.98
CA ARG A 240 5.38 -17.89 -9.95
C ARG A 240 6.12 -19.22 -9.87
N GLN A 241 7.41 -19.20 -10.14
CA GLN A 241 8.29 -20.31 -9.82
C GLN A 241 8.97 -20.06 -8.46
N PRO A 242 9.22 -21.11 -7.66
CA PRO A 242 10.07 -21.01 -6.48
C PRO A 242 11.46 -20.47 -6.85
N VAL A 243 12.07 -19.73 -5.95
CA VAL A 243 13.44 -19.23 -6.13
C VAL A 243 14.35 -19.74 -5.04
N ASN A 244 15.62 -19.93 -5.36
CA ASN A 244 16.64 -20.21 -4.36
C ASN A 244 17.00 -18.91 -3.62
N GLY A 245 16.98 -18.95 -2.29
CA GLY A 245 17.30 -17.80 -1.45
C GLY A 245 16.09 -17.04 -0.91
N VAL A 246 16.35 -15.89 -0.32
CA VAL A 246 15.34 -15.05 0.34
C VAL A 246 14.94 -13.91 -0.57
N VAL A 247 13.65 -13.68 -0.72
CA VAL A 247 13.07 -12.53 -1.43
C VAL A 247 12.33 -11.66 -0.43
N ALA A 248 12.83 -10.46 -0.18
CA ALA A 248 12.16 -9.54 0.74
C ALA A 248 10.71 -9.23 0.30
N PRO A 249 9.76 -9.16 1.24
CA PRO A 249 9.93 -9.13 2.69
C PRO A 249 9.83 -10.51 3.37
N PHE A 250 9.93 -11.61 2.67
CA PHE A 250 9.75 -12.97 3.19
C PHE A 250 11.03 -13.51 3.85
N SER A 251 10.88 -14.34 4.89
CA SER A 251 12.01 -14.95 5.59
C SER A 251 12.60 -16.13 4.82
N SER A 252 11.75 -16.86 4.11
CA SER A 252 12.10 -18.03 3.34
C SER A 252 11.07 -18.33 2.26
N GLU A 253 11.44 -19.15 1.27
CA GLU A 253 10.48 -19.63 0.27
C GLU A 253 9.34 -20.42 0.89
N GLN A 254 9.62 -21.27 1.89
CA GLN A 254 8.60 -22.04 2.59
C GLN A 254 7.65 -21.13 3.40
N GLY A 255 8.18 -20.18 4.15
CA GLY A 255 7.37 -19.20 4.88
C GLY A 255 6.47 -18.40 3.94
N ARG A 256 7.03 -17.92 2.81
CA ARG A 256 6.27 -17.24 1.76
C ARG A 256 5.10 -18.08 1.25
N GLN A 257 5.33 -19.36 0.94
CA GLN A 257 4.28 -20.27 0.47
C GLN A 257 3.16 -20.46 1.49
N VAL A 258 3.50 -20.56 2.78
CA VAL A 258 2.51 -20.61 3.85
C VAL A 258 1.64 -19.36 3.87
N LEU A 259 2.22 -18.17 3.83
CA LEU A 259 1.46 -16.93 3.78
C LEU A 259 0.58 -16.85 2.53
N GLU A 260 1.13 -17.13 1.37
CA GLU A 260 0.41 -17.09 0.08
C GLU A 260 -0.80 -18.03 0.10
N THR A 261 -0.63 -19.24 0.60
CA THR A 261 -1.69 -20.26 0.69
C THR A 261 -2.78 -19.83 1.67
N GLU A 262 -2.42 -19.47 2.88
CA GLU A 262 -3.39 -19.15 3.93
C GLU A 262 -4.17 -17.85 3.61
N PHE A 263 -3.49 -16.83 3.12
CA PHE A 263 -4.19 -15.60 2.68
C PHE A 263 -5.10 -15.84 1.48
N LEU A 264 -4.72 -16.72 0.55
CA LEU A 264 -5.57 -17.08 -0.58
C LEU A 264 -6.83 -17.83 -0.12
N ILE A 265 -6.69 -18.81 0.76
CA ILE A 265 -7.82 -19.58 1.32
C ILE A 265 -8.76 -18.64 2.10
N ALA A 266 -8.22 -17.84 3.02
CA ALA A 266 -9.00 -16.92 3.83
C ALA A 266 -9.71 -15.87 2.97
N GLY A 267 -9.01 -15.28 2.00
CA GLY A 267 -9.58 -14.29 1.10
C GLY A 267 -10.67 -14.87 0.18
N ALA A 268 -10.53 -16.12 -0.27
CA ALA A 268 -11.56 -16.81 -1.03
C ALA A 268 -12.82 -17.07 -0.18
N LYS A 269 -12.64 -17.48 1.10
CA LYS A 269 -13.76 -17.60 2.07
C LYS A 269 -14.49 -16.27 2.25
N ILE A 270 -13.75 -15.20 2.50
CA ILE A 270 -14.31 -13.85 2.67
C ILE A 270 -15.12 -13.43 1.43
N ARG A 271 -14.55 -13.62 0.25
CA ARG A 271 -15.23 -13.27 -1.00
C ARG A 271 -16.51 -14.07 -1.20
N ALA A 272 -16.53 -15.35 -0.81
CA ALA A 272 -17.70 -16.22 -0.89
C ALA A 272 -18.83 -15.81 0.06
N LEU A 273 -18.56 -15.02 1.11
CA LEU A 273 -19.60 -14.47 1.99
C LEU A 273 -20.40 -13.33 1.33
N SER A 274 -19.90 -12.74 0.26
CA SER A 274 -20.57 -11.64 -0.45
C SER A 274 -21.47 -12.21 -1.55
N GLU A 275 -22.75 -11.79 -1.60
CA GLU A 275 -23.70 -12.23 -2.62
C GLU A 275 -23.31 -11.77 -4.02
N ASN A 276 -22.85 -10.51 -4.17
CA ASN A 276 -22.45 -9.90 -5.43
C ASN A 276 -21.08 -9.24 -5.34
N PRO A 277 -19.98 -10.02 -5.20
CA PRO A 277 -18.66 -9.46 -5.06
C PRO A 277 -18.18 -8.85 -6.38
N LYS A 278 -17.70 -7.60 -6.34
CA LYS A 278 -17.10 -6.95 -7.52
C LYS A 278 -15.96 -7.78 -8.11
N ALA A 279 -15.75 -7.70 -9.42
CA ALA A 279 -14.69 -8.44 -10.11
C ALA A 279 -13.29 -8.07 -9.58
N SER A 280 -13.09 -6.82 -9.15
CA SER A 280 -11.84 -6.34 -8.55
C SER A 280 -11.61 -6.81 -7.11
N MET A 281 -12.65 -7.26 -6.38
CA MET A 281 -12.52 -7.83 -5.03
C MET A 281 -11.92 -9.23 -5.14
N ARG A 282 -10.62 -9.34 -4.98
CA ARG A 282 -9.87 -10.60 -5.09
C ARG A 282 -9.31 -11.03 -3.74
N PRO A 283 -9.10 -12.33 -3.51
CA PRO A 283 -8.61 -12.85 -2.22
C PRO A 283 -7.36 -12.15 -1.68
N LEU A 284 -6.39 -11.89 -2.53
CA LEU A 284 -5.12 -11.24 -2.17
C LEU A 284 -5.17 -9.71 -2.29
N GLY A 285 -6.35 -9.12 -2.25
CA GLY A 285 -6.57 -7.67 -2.31
C GLY A 285 -7.11 -7.19 -3.65
N PHE A 286 -7.70 -5.99 -3.64
CA PHE A 286 -8.34 -5.41 -4.83
C PHE A 286 -7.32 -5.23 -5.97
N SER A 287 -7.67 -5.74 -7.13
CA SER A 287 -6.85 -5.68 -8.35
C SER A 287 -7.67 -6.10 -9.57
N PRO A 288 -7.40 -5.63 -10.78
CA PRO A 288 -7.93 -6.21 -12.01
C PRO A 288 -7.23 -7.54 -12.39
N PHE A 289 -6.09 -7.88 -11.77
CA PHE A 289 -5.21 -8.96 -12.22
C PHE A 289 -5.15 -10.15 -11.23
N GLY A 290 -5.01 -11.37 -11.79
CA GLY A 290 -4.65 -12.60 -11.08
C GLY A 290 -5.53 -12.90 -9.86
N LEU A 291 -4.90 -13.23 -8.75
CA LEU A 291 -5.56 -13.54 -7.46
C LEU A 291 -5.69 -12.33 -6.53
N GLY A 292 -5.21 -11.17 -6.96
CA GLY A 292 -5.22 -9.93 -6.20
C GLY A 292 -3.89 -9.18 -6.29
N PHE A 293 -3.79 -8.02 -5.63
CA PHE A 293 -2.59 -7.19 -5.64
C PHE A 293 -1.47 -7.77 -4.77
N GLY A 294 -1.81 -8.41 -3.65
CA GLY A 294 -0.90 -9.14 -2.77
C GLY A 294 0.02 -8.29 -1.91
N SER A 295 -0.23 -7.00 -1.75
CA SER A 295 0.62 -6.14 -0.93
C SER A 295 0.55 -6.50 0.56
N MET A 296 1.70 -6.51 1.22
CA MET A 296 1.80 -6.64 2.68
C MET A 296 2.12 -5.30 3.36
N ILE A 297 2.01 -4.18 2.63
CA ILE A 297 2.30 -2.84 3.14
C ILE A 297 1.04 -2.24 3.76
N ALA A 298 1.09 -1.99 5.05
CA ALA A 298 0.11 -1.17 5.77
C ALA A 298 0.80 -0.01 6.47
N THR A 299 0.08 1.07 6.72
CA THR A 299 0.61 2.23 7.43
C THR A 299 -0.08 2.39 8.78
N TYR A 300 0.53 3.16 9.67
CA TYR A 300 -0.10 3.55 10.94
C TYR A 300 -1.49 4.21 10.75
N ARG A 301 -1.80 4.67 9.54
CA ARG A 301 -3.05 5.37 9.21
C ARG A 301 -4.13 4.45 8.69
N ASN A 302 -3.77 3.48 7.86
CA ASN A 302 -4.74 2.63 7.18
C ASN A 302 -4.10 1.36 6.59
N CYS A 303 -4.89 0.30 6.50
CA CYS A 303 -4.60 -0.85 5.66
C CYS A 303 -5.27 -0.65 4.30
N PRO A 304 -4.52 -0.60 3.19
CA PRO A 304 -5.10 -0.38 1.88
C PRO A 304 -5.89 -1.60 1.37
N ASN A 305 -6.83 -1.36 0.46
CA ASN A 305 -7.59 -2.46 -0.16
C ASN A 305 -6.73 -3.37 -1.07
N ASN A 306 -5.53 -2.95 -1.41
CA ASN A 306 -4.54 -3.75 -2.13
C ASN A 306 -3.89 -4.85 -1.28
N CYS A 307 -4.06 -4.81 0.05
CA CYS A 307 -3.68 -5.90 0.94
C CYS A 307 -4.71 -7.05 0.87
N PRO A 308 -4.31 -8.29 1.23
CA PRO A 308 -5.20 -9.43 1.34
C PRO A 308 -6.47 -9.11 2.13
N LEU A 309 -7.62 -9.56 1.66
CA LEU A 309 -8.90 -9.31 2.33
C LEU A 309 -8.86 -9.71 3.80
N ALA A 310 -8.20 -10.82 4.13
CA ALA A 310 -8.11 -11.33 5.49
C ALA A 310 -7.44 -10.38 6.50
N LEU A 311 -6.69 -9.37 6.03
CA LEU A 311 -6.11 -8.36 6.93
C LEU A 311 -7.12 -7.30 7.38
N TRP A 312 -8.03 -6.87 6.50
CA TRP A 312 -8.78 -5.64 6.72
C TRP A 312 -10.29 -5.75 6.46
N TRP A 313 -10.76 -6.81 5.78
CA TRP A 313 -12.18 -7.00 5.52
C TRP A 313 -12.91 -7.48 6.76
N GLY A 314 -14.17 -7.05 6.90
CA GLY A 314 -15.05 -7.53 7.94
C GLY A 314 -15.34 -6.51 9.04
N ASP A 315 -16.22 -6.93 9.92
CA ASP A 315 -16.63 -6.18 11.11
C ASP A 315 -16.39 -7.08 12.34
N PRO A 316 -15.64 -6.63 13.35
CA PRO A 316 -15.42 -7.38 14.59
C PRO A 316 -16.71 -7.86 15.30
N GLU A 317 -17.81 -7.15 15.10
CA GLU A 317 -19.10 -7.43 15.72
C GLU A 317 -20.05 -8.25 14.85
N ALA A 318 -19.72 -8.46 13.57
CA ALA A 318 -20.55 -9.23 12.66
C ALA A 318 -20.54 -10.72 13.02
N THR A 319 -21.74 -11.31 13.17
CA THR A 319 -21.93 -12.74 13.46
C THR A 319 -22.33 -13.57 12.24
N SER A 320 -22.66 -12.89 11.10
CA SER A 320 -23.06 -13.53 9.85
C SER A 320 -22.90 -12.58 8.67
N GLY A 321 -23.12 -13.07 7.45
CA GLY A 321 -23.15 -12.29 6.21
C GLY A 321 -21.79 -11.85 5.70
N ALA A 322 -21.79 -10.92 4.75
CA ALA A 322 -20.61 -10.49 3.99
C ALA A 322 -19.46 -9.91 4.83
N LEU A 323 -19.75 -9.42 6.04
CA LEU A 323 -18.76 -8.85 6.95
C LEU A 323 -18.35 -9.82 8.05
N HIS A 324 -18.77 -11.09 8.03
CA HIS A 324 -18.45 -12.11 9.03
C HIS A 324 -17.00 -12.61 8.87
N TRP A 325 -16.07 -11.71 9.09
CA TRP A 325 -14.64 -11.98 9.23
C TRP A 325 -14.08 -10.99 10.26
N TYR A 326 -13.22 -11.48 11.16
CA TYR A 326 -12.57 -10.63 12.15
C TYR A 326 -11.27 -10.06 11.58
N PRO A 327 -11.21 -8.75 11.27
CA PRO A 327 -10.01 -8.15 10.67
C PRO A 327 -8.91 -7.89 11.69
N LEU A 328 -7.64 -8.07 11.28
CA LEU A 328 -6.47 -7.64 12.07
C LEU A 328 -6.31 -6.11 12.03
N LEU A 329 -6.48 -5.52 10.86
CA LEU A 329 -6.28 -4.10 10.57
C LEU A 329 -7.54 -3.52 9.91
N PRO A 330 -8.63 -3.28 10.67
CA PRO A 330 -9.88 -2.76 10.12
C PRO A 330 -9.65 -1.49 9.31
N ARG A 331 -10.06 -1.51 8.05
CA ARG A 331 -9.80 -0.41 7.13
C ARG A 331 -10.62 0.83 7.49
N LYS A 332 -10.00 2.02 7.38
CA LYS A 332 -10.72 3.28 7.41
C LYS A 332 -11.46 3.47 6.09
N THR A 333 -12.79 3.45 6.14
CA THR A 333 -13.63 3.85 5.03
C THR A 333 -13.95 5.33 5.16
N TYR A 334 -13.51 6.13 4.21
CA TYR A 334 -13.97 7.52 4.11
C TYR A 334 -15.36 7.46 3.49
N SER A 335 -16.38 7.80 4.28
CA SER A 335 -17.77 7.71 3.86
C SER A 335 -18.06 8.67 2.72
N ALA A 336 -18.11 8.14 1.51
CA ALA A 336 -19.13 8.41 0.53
C ALA A 336 -19.60 7.03 0.08
N PRO A 337 -20.85 6.63 0.26
CA PRO A 337 -21.34 5.28 -0.04
C PRO A 337 -21.16 4.84 -1.48
N GLU A 338 -20.93 5.76 -2.41
CA GLU A 338 -20.89 5.49 -3.85
C GLU A 338 -19.49 5.46 -4.47
N ASN A 339 -18.44 6.01 -3.84
CA ASN A 339 -17.17 6.26 -4.53
C ASN A 339 -15.97 5.37 -4.13
N VAL A 340 -16.09 4.49 -3.15
CA VAL A 340 -14.97 3.62 -2.74
C VAL A 340 -14.63 2.59 -3.82
N PHE A 341 -15.51 2.40 -4.79
CA PHE A 341 -15.45 1.33 -5.78
C PHE A 341 -15.32 1.80 -7.24
N ASN A 342 -15.50 3.09 -7.54
CA ASN A 342 -15.48 3.59 -8.91
C ASN A 342 -14.06 3.81 -9.50
N ASP A 343 -13.00 3.74 -8.70
CA ASP A 343 -11.63 3.96 -9.19
C ASP A 343 -11.06 2.80 -10.03
N PHE A 344 -11.81 1.69 -10.20
CA PHE A 344 -11.35 0.51 -10.92
C PHE A 344 -12.13 0.18 -12.20
N ASP A 345 -13.24 0.86 -12.48
CA ASP A 345 -14.08 0.57 -13.67
C ASP A 345 -13.61 1.30 -14.95
N THR A 346 -12.50 2.05 -14.90
CA THR A 346 -11.96 2.82 -16.04
C THR A 346 -10.60 2.30 -16.55
N LEU A 347 -10.34 0.99 -16.47
CA LEU A 347 -9.19 0.36 -17.13
C LEU A 347 -9.61 -0.57 -18.26
#